data_68779325886fc9d80bf226f2f2a7bab8
#
_entry.id   68779325886fc9d80bf226f2f2a7bab8
#
_cell.length_a   1.000
_cell.length_b   1.000
_cell.length_c   1.000
_cell.angle_alpha   90.00
_cell.angle_beta   90.00
_cell.angle_gamma   90.00
#
_symmetry.space_group_name_H-M   'P 1'
#
loop_
_entity.id
_entity.type
_entity.pdbx_description
1 polymer ?
#
loop_
_entity_poly.entity_id
_entity_poly.type
_entity_poly.pdbx_seq_one_letter_code
_entity_poly.pdbx_strand_id
1 'polypeptide(L)'
;MNYSLEFFPPKDQESFKDFIDQARLLSIFSPEYMSITHTADTVDNNQTMEAVKILKKNLSVEIKPHMTCINYSKSEIMEMAQNYLSLGVDSIVALRGNTKQSVSNREPYYDNSLDFIKALNAGFDIRVSISGYPEAHPESRGVIADFIHLKEKSDAGVDEIITQWCFSNDLILRYRDLCYARDIKIPISPGILPISDIKKVKYFAKLCGSTIPVEIEKAFLNIEGNDDAAEDLGVQFAIQQIDDLLNEGIDNFHLYTLNRGDMTRKIIEHFEAPNRIKTVSSEMKAS
;
A
#
# COMPACT_ATOMS: atom_id res chain seq x y z
N MET A 1 -8.98 -3.92 14.41
CA MET A 1 -8.09 -3.93 13.26
C MET A 1 -8.12 -2.55 12.63
N ASN A 2 -6.97 -1.93 12.42
CA ASN A 2 -6.83 -0.71 11.63
C ASN A 2 -6.37 -1.08 10.24
N TYR A 3 -6.76 -0.34 9.23
CA TYR A 3 -6.34 -0.65 7.87
C TYR A 3 -6.39 0.56 6.95
N SER A 4 -5.55 0.52 5.95
CA SER A 4 -5.51 1.42 4.82
C SER A 4 -5.70 0.65 3.51
N LEU A 5 -6.04 1.36 2.44
CA LEU A 5 -6.40 0.76 1.15
C LEU A 5 -5.54 1.34 0.03
N GLU A 6 -5.07 0.49 -0.89
CA GLU A 6 -4.35 0.94 -2.06
C GLU A 6 -5.19 0.80 -3.33
N PHE A 7 -5.18 1.85 -4.14
CA PHE A 7 -5.85 1.89 -5.45
C PHE A 7 -4.87 2.27 -6.54
N PHE A 8 -5.11 1.73 -7.73
CA PHE A 8 -4.51 2.25 -8.96
C PHE A 8 -5.32 3.43 -9.48
N PRO A 9 -4.68 4.51 -9.97
CA PRO A 9 -5.40 5.55 -10.65
C PRO A 9 -6.06 5.00 -11.93
N PRO A 10 -7.24 5.50 -12.30
CA PRO A 10 -7.92 5.08 -13.53
C PRO A 10 -7.11 5.47 -14.76
N LYS A 11 -7.13 4.62 -15.79
CA LYS A 11 -6.33 4.81 -17.02
C LYS A 11 -6.99 5.78 -18.01
N ASP A 12 -8.30 5.88 -17.98
CA ASP A 12 -9.12 6.66 -18.92
C ASP A 12 -10.39 7.17 -18.22
N GLN A 13 -11.14 8.01 -18.93
CA GLN A 13 -12.35 8.62 -18.37
C GLN A 13 -13.48 7.61 -18.08
N GLU A 14 -13.55 6.50 -18.78
CA GLU A 14 -14.59 5.47 -18.53
C GLU A 14 -14.33 4.76 -17.20
N SER A 15 -13.07 4.46 -16.90
CA SER A 15 -12.67 3.80 -15.64
C SER A 15 -12.75 4.71 -14.41
N PHE A 16 -12.90 6.04 -14.57
CA PHE A 16 -13.05 6.95 -13.42
C PHE A 16 -14.33 6.71 -12.62
N LYS A 17 -15.42 6.39 -13.28
CA LYS A 17 -16.69 6.12 -12.58
C LYS A 17 -16.56 4.89 -11.68
N ASP A 18 -16.09 3.80 -12.24
CA ASP A 18 -15.84 2.55 -11.51
C ASP A 18 -14.89 2.78 -10.32
N PHE A 19 -13.78 3.50 -10.55
CA PHE A 19 -12.82 3.84 -9.51
C PHE A 19 -13.48 4.60 -8.34
N ILE A 20 -14.30 5.61 -8.64
CA ILE A 20 -15.02 6.39 -7.61
C ILE A 20 -16.01 5.51 -6.88
N ASP A 21 -16.76 4.66 -7.58
CA ASP A 21 -17.76 3.78 -7.00
C ASP A 21 -17.12 2.74 -6.08
N GLN A 22 -15.96 2.16 -6.45
CA GLN A 22 -15.18 1.26 -5.61
C GLN A 22 -14.61 1.98 -4.37
N ALA A 23 -14.08 3.18 -4.54
CA ALA A 23 -13.57 3.96 -3.42
C ALA A 23 -14.70 4.37 -2.44
N ARG A 24 -15.88 4.75 -2.95
CA ARG A 24 -17.07 5.04 -2.13
C ARG A 24 -17.55 3.81 -1.37
N LEU A 25 -17.65 2.66 -2.05
CA LEU A 25 -18.03 1.39 -1.44
C LEU A 25 -17.17 1.09 -0.20
N LEU A 26 -15.87 1.34 -0.28
CA LEU A 26 -14.95 1.05 0.80
C LEU A 26 -14.80 2.18 1.82
N SER A 27 -15.12 3.43 1.46
CA SER A 27 -15.02 4.58 2.37
C SER A 27 -16.00 4.50 3.55
N ILE A 28 -17.13 3.79 3.39
CA ILE A 28 -18.14 3.63 4.46
C ILE A 28 -17.59 2.86 5.67
N PHE A 29 -16.52 2.09 5.48
CA PHE A 29 -15.87 1.33 6.53
C PHE A 29 -14.75 2.11 7.24
N SER A 30 -14.60 3.40 6.93
CA SER A 30 -13.69 4.32 7.59
C SER A 30 -12.23 3.83 7.64
N PRO A 31 -11.61 3.47 6.51
CA PRO A 31 -10.17 3.18 6.48
C PRO A 31 -9.37 4.39 6.97
N GLU A 32 -8.18 4.16 7.55
CA GLU A 32 -7.31 5.26 8.01
C GLU A 32 -6.95 6.21 6.86
N TYR A 33 -6.64 5.65 5.71
CA TYR A 33 -6.43 6.39 4.47
C TYR A 33 -6.63 5.51 3.23
N MET A 34 -6.74 6.15 2.07
CA MET A 34 -6.65 5.51 0.76
C MET A 34 -5.42 6.01 0.03
N SER A 35 -4.49 5.12 -0.31
CA SER A 35 -3.32 5.46 -1.12
C SER A 35 -3.61 5.28 -2.61
N ILE A 36 -3.00 6.13 -3.44
CA ILE A 36 -3.14 6.08 -4.89
C ILE A 36 -1.76 5.88 -5.49
N THR A 37 -1.58 4.77 -6.21
CA THR A 37 -0.29 4.44 -6.80
C THR A 37 0.12 5.44 -7.87
N HIS A 38 1.44 5.59 -8.05
CA HIS A 38 2.01 6.36 -9.14
C HIS A 38 2.24 5.44 -10.33
N THR A 39 1.65 5.74 -11.49
CA THR A 39 1.89 4.98 -12.71
C THR A 39 3.14 5.47 -13.40
N ALA A 40 4.18 4.64 -13.41
CA ALA A 40 5.50 4.97 -13.96
C ALA A 40 5.55 5.06 -15.50
N ASP A 41 4.47 4.76 -16.20
CA ASP A 41 4.46 4.62 -17.65
C ASP A 41 4.09 5.92 -18.41
N THR A 42 3.69 6.97 -17.72
CA THR A 42 3.39 8.27 -18.31
C THR A 42 4.19 9.38 -17.66
N VAL A 43 4.84 10.22 -18.46
CA VAL A 43 5.50 11.47 -18.04
C VAL A 43 4.46 12.44 -17.46
N ASP A 44 3.19 12.22 -17.75
CA ASP A 44 2.06 12.95 -17.18
C ASP A 44 1.65 12.34 -15.83
N ASN A 45 2.04 12.97 -14.75
CA ASN A 45 1.50 12.80 -13.40
C ASN A 45 -0.01 13.02 -13.29
N ASN A 46 -0.66 13.24 -14.42
CA ASN A 46 -2.01 13.73 -14.48
C ASN A 46 -3.01 12.74 -13.88
N GLN A 47 -2.81 11.43 -14.07
CA GLN A 47 -3.77 10.41 -13.61
C GLN A 47 -3.82 10.28 -12.09
N THR A 48 -2.67 10.20 -11.42
CA THR A 48 -2.63 10.15 -9.95
C THR A 48 -3.16 11.45 -9.33
N MET A 49 -2.74 12.60 -9.86
CA MET A 49 -3.20 13.91 -9.39
C MET A 49 -4.71 14.08 -9.59
N GLU A 50 -5.25 13.70 -10.75
CA GLU A 50 -6.69 13.75 -11.01
C GLU A 50 -7.48 12.80 -10.11
N ALA A 51 -6.99 11.57 -9.90
CA ALA A 51 -7.60 10.64 -8.97
C ALA A 51 -7.65 11.22 -7.54
N VAL A 52 -6.54 11.82 -7.06
CA VAL A 52 -6.48 12.49 -5.76
C VAL A 52 -7.48 13.62 -5.67
N LYS A 53 -7.54 14.53 -6.65
CA LYS A 53 -8.50 15.66 -6.68
C LYS A 53 -9.94 15.15 -6.59
N ILE A 54 -10.28 14.11 -7.35
CA ILE A 54 -11.62 13.55 -7.38
C ILE A 54 -11.98 12.90 -6.06
N LEU A 55 -11.09 12.11 -5.47
CA LEU A 55 -11.36 11.47 -4.18
C LEU A 55 -11.46 12.50 -3.06
N LYS A 56 -10.54 13.46 -2.98
CA LYS A 56 -10.61 14.57 -1.99
C LYS A 56 -11.91 15.37 -2.08
N LYS A 57 -12.47 15.54 -3.28
CA LYS A 57 -13.76 16.22 -3.48
C LYS A 57 -14.96 15.39 -3.05
N ASN A 58 -14.87 14.05 -3.16
CA ASN A 58 -16.02 13.15 -3.01
C ASN A 58 -16.03 12.37 -1.70
N LEU A 59 -14.89 12.24 -1.03
CA LEU A 59 -14.72 11.41 0.17
C LEU A 59 -14.13 12.23 1.31
N SER A 60 -14.49 11.85 2.54
CA SER A 60 -13.91 12.43 3.77
C SER A 60 -12.69 11.66 4.28
N VAL A 61 -12.31 10.56 3.62
CA VAL A 61 -11.15 9.74 3.97
C VAL A 61 -9.87 10.46 3.57
N GLU A 62 -8.81 10.30 4.34
CA GLU A 62 -7.48 10.79 3.98
C GLU A 62 -7.00 10.14 2.68
N ILE A 63 -6.45 10.93 1.76
CA ILE A 63 -5.91 10.44 0.49
C ILE A 63 -4.39 10.63 0.50
N LYS A 64 -3.66 9.53 0.30
CA LYS A 64 -2.19 9.46 0.38
C LYS A 64 -1.62 9.07 -0.99
N PRO A 65 -1.23 10.04 -1.86
CA PRO A 65 -0.63 9.71 -3.15
C PRO A 65 0.76 9.10 -3.02
N HIS A 66 1.10 8.18 -3.90
CA HIS A 66 2.47 7.75 -4.10
C HIS A 66 3.24 8.79 -4.91
N MET A 67 4.48 9.05 -4.51
CA MET A 67 5.42 9.90 -5.23
C MET A 67 6.71 9.14 -5.50
N THR A 68 7.12 9.07 -6.77
CA THR A 68 8.38 8.45 -7.17
C THR A 68 9.40 9.50 -7.56
N CYS A 69 10.67 9.34 -7.16
CA CYS A 69 11.68 10.38 -7.36
C CYS A 69 12.56 10.20 -8.60
N ILE A 70 12.71 8.98 -9.11
CA ILE A 70 13.76 8.69 -10.11
C ILE A 70 13.49 9.25 -11.51
N ASN A 71 12.23 9.52 -11.85
CA ASN A 71 11.85 9.96 -13.20
C ASN A 71 11.65 11.46 -13.32
N TYR A 72 11.91 12.22 -12.26
CA TYR A 72 11.64 13.66 -12.17
C TYR A 72 12.87 14.43 -11.68
N SER A 73 13.02 15.65 -12.14
CA SER A 73 13.98 16.58 -11.54
C SER A 73 13.59 16.93 -10.10
N LYS A 74 14.55 17.42 -9.33
CA LYS A 74 14.29 17.88 -7.95
C LYS A 74 13.24 18.97 -7.91
N SER A 75 13.25 19.91 -8.87
CA SER A 75 12.26 20.98 -8.97
C SER A 75 10.86 20.43 -9.27
N GLU A 76 10.70 19.53 -10.22
CA GLU A 76 9.40 18.93 -10.55
C GLU A 76 8.79 18.18 -9.36
N ILE A 77 9.63 17.45 -8.61
CA ILE A 77 9.17 16.71 -7.40
C ILE A 77 8.70 17.66 -6.31
N MET A 78 9.43 18.74 -6.05
CA MET A 78 9.05 19.71 -5.02
C MET A 78 7.79 20.48 -5.43
N GLU A 79 7.63 20.79 -6.73
CA GLU A 79 6.39 21.38 -7.26
C GLU A 79 5.21 20.40 -7.12
N MET A 80 5.41 19.12 -7.40
CA MET A 80 4.39 18.09 -7.22
C MET A 80 3.94 17.99 -5.75
N ALA A 81 4.89 17.99 -4.80
CA ALA A 81 4.58 17.99 -3.38
C ALA A 81 3.78 19.23 -2.97
N GLN A 82 4.16 20.41 -3.45
CA GLN A 82 3.44 21.64 -3.21
C GLN A 82 2.00 21.59 -3.79
N ASN A 83 1.84 21.00 -4.97
CA ASN A 83 0.53 20.81 -5.59
C ASN A 83 -0.37 19.89 -4.76
N TYR A 84 0.16 18.79 -4.21
CA TYR A 84 -0.60 17.92 -3.30
C TYR A 84 -0.99 18.64 -2.00
N LEU A 85 -0.07 19.39 -1.39
CA LEU A 85 -0.38 20.20 -0.20
C LEU A 85 -1.49 21.22 -0.48
N SER A 86 -1.49 21.87 -1.65
CA SER A 86 -2.54 22.82 -2.04
C SER A 86 -3.92 22.18 -2.19
N LEU A 87 -3.98 20.86 -2.41
CA LEU A 87 -5.22 20.06 -2.41
C LEU A 87 -5.63 19.60 -1.00
N GLY A 88 -4.88 19.97 0.03
CA GLY A 88 -5.11 19.52 1.40
C GLY A 88 -4.68 18.07 1.64
N VAL A 89 -3.72 17.55 0.85
CA VAL A 89 -3.02 16.30 1.14
C VAL A 89 -1.90 16.63 2.11
N ASP A 90 -1.81 15.91 3.22
CA ASP A 90 -0.83 16.11 4.29
C ASP A 90 0.05 14.89 4.52
N SER A 91 -0.07 13.89 3.66
CA SER A 91 0.69 12.65 3.72
C SER A 91 0.93 12.05 2.34
N ILE A 92 2.08 11.39 2.14
CA ILE A 92 2.47 10.75 0.89
C ILE A 92 3.13 9.40 1.14
N VAL A 93 3.18 8.55 0.11
CA VAL A 93 4.07 7.38 0.07
C VAL A 93 5.28 7.72 -0.80
N ALA A 94 6.45 7.87 -0.19
CA ALA A 94 7.70 8.24 -0.87
C ALA A 94 8.44 7.00 -1.38
N LEU A 95 8.57 6.88 -2.69
CA LEU A 95 9.18 5.75 -3.37
C LEU A 95 10.35 6.21 -4.26
N ARG A 96 11.30 5.31 -4.52
CA ARG A 96 12.31 5.56 -5.54
C ARG A 96 11.69 5.56 -6.94
N GLY A 97 10.86 4.58 -7.22
CA GLY A 97 10.34 4.25 -8.55
C GLY A 97 11.27 3.30 -9.33
N ASN A 98 10.77 2.82 -10.47
CA ASN A 98 11.49 1.89 -11.35
C ASN A 98 12.17 2.64 -12.49
N THR A 99 13.42 2.34 -12.76
CA THR A 99 14.17 2.90 -13.90
C THR A 99 13.76 2.21 -15.20
N LYS A 100 12.96 2.86 -16.03
CA LYS A 100 12.68 2.39 -17.39
C LYS A 100 13.34 3.24 -18.49
N GLN A 101 13.91 4.41 -18.17
CA GLN A 101 14.53 5.30 -19.15
C GLN A 101 15.86 5.85 -18.64
N SER A 102 16.84 6.01 -19.56
CA SER A 102 18.10 6.71 -19.28
C SER A 102 17.80 8.20 -19.04
N VAL A 103 17.99 8.65 -17.82
CA VAL A 103 17.77 10.04 -17.38
C VAL A 103 18.94 10.96 -17.81
N SER A 104 19.68 10.62 -18.87
CA SER A 104 20.99 11.16 -19.19
C SER A 104 21.06 12.66 -19.54
N ASN A 105 19.95 13.39 -19.61
CA ASN A 105 19.93 14.82 -19.98
C ASN A 105 18.99 15.69 -19.14
N ARG A 106 18.63 15.26 -17.92
CA ARG A 106 17.75 16.07 -17.06
C ARG A 106 18.51 16.82 -15.97
N GLU A 107 17.91 17.89 -15.49
CA GLU A 107 18.24 18.64 -14.27
C GLU A 107 18.56 17.70 -13.10
N PRO A 108 19.26 18.14 -12.04
CA PRO A 108 19.57 17.32 -10.86
C PRO A 108 18.36 16.58 -10.34
N TYR A 109 18.48 15.27 -10.15
CA TYR A 109 17.43 14.38 -9.67
C TYR A 109 17.86 13.69 -8.36
N TYR A 110 16.93 12.96 -7.73
CA TYR A 110 17.23 12.12 -6.58
C TYR A 110 17.56 10.70 -7.03
N ASP A 111 18.76 10.22 -6.71
CA ASP A 111 19.19 8.86 -7.05
C ASP A 111 18.52 7.78 -6.22
N ASN A 112 18.05 8.16 -5.02
CA ASN A 112 17.46 7.26 -4.05
C ASN A 112 16.34 7.96 -3.26
N SER A 113 15.49 7.15 -2.63
CA SER A 113 14.39 7.68 -1.84
C SER A 113 14.80 8.34 -0.53
N LEU A 114 15.98 8.06 0.02
CA LEU A 114 16.44 8.69 1.27
C LEU A 114 16.68 10.20 1.10
N ASP A 115 17.38 10.59 0.03
CA ASP A 115 17.64 12.02 -0.24
C ASP A 115 16.34 12.76 -0.60
N PHE A 116 15.42 12.06 -1.27
CA PHE A 116 14.09 12.57 -1.54
C PHE A 116 13.30 12.81 -0.25
N ILE A 117 13.26 11.84 0.69
CA ILE A 117 12.60 11.96 1.98
C ILE A 117 13.18 13.13 2.78
N LYS A 118 14.51 13.25 2.86
CA LYS A 118 15.17 14.37 3.53
C LYS A 118 14.78 15.73 2.96
N ALA A 119 14.65 15.82 1.63
CA ALA A 119 14.25 17.06 0.98
C ALA A 119 12.78 17.41 1.25
N LEU A 120 11.88 16.42 1.27
CA LEU A 120 10.49 16.61 1.63
C LEU A 120 10.36 17.14 3.06
N ASN A 121 11.00 16.48 4.03
CA ASN A 121 10.94 16.87 5.44
C ASN A 121 11.58 18.22 5.74
N ALA A 122 12.57 18.63 4.92
CA ALA A 122 13.18 19.97 5.03
C ALA A 122 12.32 21.08 4.41
N GLY A 123 11.51 20.76 3.41
CA GLY A 123 10.74 21.74 2.64
C GLY A 123 9.28 21.85 3.02
N PHE A 124 8.70 20.82 3.64
CA PHE A 124 7.27 20.73 3.87
C PHE A 124 6.94 20.08 5.22
N ASP A 125 5.82 20.49 5.79
CA ASP A 125 5.16 19.79 6.90
C ASP A 125 4.22 18.73 6.30
N ILE A 126 4.78 17.55 5.98
CA ILE A 126 4.08 16.46 5.32
C ILE A 126 4.50 15.12 5.94
N ARG A 127 3.54 14.26 6.23
CA ARG A 127 3.81 12.90 6.73
C ARG A 127 4.27 12.00 5.59
N VAL A 128 5.27 11.16 5.87
CA VAL A 128 5.89 10.31 4.85
C VAL A 128 5.80 8.85 5.22
N SER A 129 5.09 8.05 4.42
CA SER A 129 5.17 6.59 4.46
C SER A 129 6.19 6.09 3.45
N ILE A 130 6.82 4.96 3.75
CA ILE A 130 7.81 4.30 2.89
C ILE A 130 7.48 2.83 2.68
N SER A 131 8.07 2.22 1.63
CA SER A 131 7.96 0.78 1.43
C SER A 131 8.94 0.00 2.29
N GLY A 132 8.49 -1.18 2.79
CA GLY A 132 9.30 -2.21 3.43
C GLY A 132 9.22 -3.53 2.64
N TYR A 133 10.20 -4.43 2.82
CA TYR A 133 10.29 -5.67 2.05
C TYR A 133 10.59 -6.85 2.98
N PRO A 134 9.57 -7.62 3.41
CA PRO A 134 9.78 -8.78 4.26
C PRO A 134 10.68 -9.87 3.64
N GLU A 135 10.66 -9.98 2.30
CA GLU A 135 11.46 -10.94 1.52
C GLU A 135 12.74 -10.33 0.92
N ALA A 136 13.10 -9.10 1.27
CA ALA A 136 14.12 -8.24 0.69
C ALA A 136 13.75 -7.64 -0.69
N HIS A 137 14.26 -6.44 -0.96
CA HIS A 137 14.03 -5.77 -2.26
C HIS A 137 14.80 -6.51 -3.37
N PRO A 138 14.19 -6.75 -4.57
CA PRO A 138 14.84 -7.50 -5.65
C PRO A 138 16.20 -6.95 -6.10
N GLU A 139 16.40 -5.65 -6.02
CA GLU A 139 17.66 -4.98 -6.38
C GLU A 139 18.60 -4.80 -5.19
N SER A 140 18.24 -5.30 -4.01
CA SER A 140 19.09 -5.18 -2.81
C SER A 140 20.30 -6.11 -2.87
N ARG A 141 21.36 -5.68 -2.20
CA ARG A 141 22.55 -6.52 -1.96
C ARG A 141 22.33 -7.55 -0.84
N GLY A 142 21.09 -7.72 -0.40
CA GLY A 142 20.68 -8.66 0.64
C GLY A 142 20.00 -8.00 1.83
N VAL A 143 19.42 -8.82 2.69
CA VAL A 143 18.59 -8.40 3.83
C VAL A 143 19.30 -7.37 4.74
N ILE A 144 20.59 -7.54 5.00
CA ILE A 144 21.35 -6.60 5.87
C ILE A 144 21.42 -5.21 5.25
N ALA A 145 21.68 -5.13 3.93
CA ALA A 145 21.75 -3.84 3.23
C ALA A 145 20.37 -3.14 3.23
N ASP A 146 19.28 -3.89 3.07
CA ASP A 146 17.93 -3.35 3.15
C ASP A 146 17.63 -2.74 4.52
N PHE A 147 18.00 -3.43 5.61
CA PHE A 147 17.77 -2.91 6.95
C PHE A 147 18.64 -1.71 7.30
N ILE A 148 19.87 -1.61 6.78
CA ILE A 148 20.70 -0.40 6.93
C ILE A 148 19.98 0.78 6.26
N HIS A 149 19.56 0.60 5.03
CA HIS A 149 18.85 1.65 4.28
C HIS A 149 17.48 2.01 4.89
N LEU A 150 16.77 1.02 5.43
CA LEU A 150 15.53 1.25 6.16
C LEU A 150 15.76 2.07 7.44
N LYS A 151 16.82 1.78 8.18
CA LYS A 151 17.20 2.55 9.37
C LYS A 151 17.54 3.99 9.03
N GLU A 152 18.31 4.23 7.97
CA GLU A 152 18.62 5.59 7.50
C GLU A 152 17.36 6.38 7.15
N LYS A 153 16.34 5.74 6.51
CA LYS A 153 15.04 6.37 6.24
C LYS A 153 14.26 6.64 7.51
N SER A 154 14.26 5.68 8.45
CA SER A 154 13.61 5.84 9.76
C SER A 154 14.21 7.06 10.49
N ASP A 155 15.53 7.21 10.49
CA ASP A 155 16.22 8.32 11.13
C ASP A 155 16.01 9.66 10.39
N ALA A 156 15.63 9.63 9.13
CA ALA A 156 15.28 10.81 8.36
C ALA A 156 13.86 11.33 8.66
N GLY A 157 13.09 10.67 9.55
CA GLY A 157 11.78 11.15 10.00
C GLY A 157 10.64 10.70 9.08
N VAL A 158 10.44 9.39 8.94
CA VAL A 158 9.27 8.81 8.28
C VAL A 158 8.27 8.32 9.33
N ASP A 159 7.00 8.28 8.96
CA ASP A 159 5.87 8.05 9.88
C ASP A 159 5.36 6.61 9.85
N GLU A 160 5.56 5.87 8.73
CA GLU A 160 5.01 4.54 8.53
C GLU A 160 5.86 3.73 7.54
N ILE A 161 5.93 2.42 7.77
CA ILE A 161 6.42 1.43 6.80
C ILE A 161 5.23 0.63 6.28
N ILE A 162 4.92 0.76 5.00
CA ILE A 162 3.97 -0.12 4.30
C ILE A 162 4.79 -1.23 3.67
N THR A 163 4.54 -2.50 4.01
CA THR A 163 5.33 -3.56 3.40
C THR A 163 4.81 -3.95 2.03
N GLN A 164 5.70 -4.40 1.16
CA GLN A 164 5.30 -5.19 0.00
C GLN A 164 4.48 -6.39 0.50
N TRP A 165 3.46 -6.80 -0.27
CA TRP A 165 2.69 -7.98 0.08
C TRP A 165 3.59 -9.22 0.17
N CYS A 166 3.34 -10.00 1.19
CA CYS A 166 4.08 -11.22 1.51
C CYS A 166 3.09 -12.25 2.04
N PHE A 167 3.05 -13.43 1.47
CA PHE A 167 2.11 -14.50 1.85
C PHE A 167 2.58 -15.34 3.05
N SER A 168 3.79 -15.07 3.57
CA SER A 168 4.34 -15.77 4.73
C SER A 168 4.27 -14.90 5.98
N ASN A 169 3.44 -15.29 6.94
CA ASN A 169 3.35 -14.60 8.23
C ASN A 169 4.67 -14.67 9.00
N ASP A 170 5.40 -15.78 8.92
CA ASP A 170 6.73 -15.92 9.55
C ASP A 170 7.72 -14.87 9.06
N LEU A 171 7.71 -14.56 7.75
CA LEU A 171 8.59 -13.53 7.18
C LEU A 171 8.17 -12.13 7.61
N ILE A 172 6.87 -11.85 7.70
CA ILE A 172 6.35 -10.58 8.21
C ILE A 172 6.74 -10.38 9.67
N LEU A 173 6.53 -11.39 10.52
CA LEU A 173 6.87 -11.35 11.94
C LEU A 173 8.38 -11.19 12.13
N ARG A 174 9.18 -11.95 11.39
CA ARG A 174 10.64 -11.80 11.40
C ARG A 174 11.07 -10.40 10.97
N TYR A 175 10.41 -9.82 9.96
CA TYR A 175 10.70 -8.45 9.52
C TYR A 175 10.42 -7.44 10.62
N ARG A 176 9.28 -7.53 11.30
CA ARG A 176 8.92 -6.73 12.48
C ARG A 176 10.00 -6.84 13.56
N ASP A 177 10.37 -8.04 13.94
CA ASP A 177 11.34 -8.30 15.01
C ASP A 177 12.74 -7.76 14.66
N LEU A 178 13.13 -7.88 13.40
CA LEU A 178 14.37 -7.31 12.90
C LEU A 178 14.36 -5.77 12.87
N CYS A 179 13.22 -5.13 12.63
CA CYS A 179 13.04 -3.69 12.79
C CYS A 179 13.24 -3.27 14.25
N TYR A 180 12.57 -3.93 15.19
CA TYR A 180 12.73 -3.64 16.62
C TYR A 180 14.16 -3.83 17.10
N ALA A 181 14.82 -4.91 16.69
CA ALA A 181 16.22 -5.19 17.05
C ALA A 181 17.21 -4.14 16.53
N ARG A 182 16.81 -3.32 15.54
CA ARG A 182 17.60 -2.23 14.96
C ARG A 182 17.14 -0.85 15.37
N ASP A 183 16.31 -0.78 16.42
CA ASP A 183 15.75 0.48 16.91
C ASP A 183 14.93 1.25 15.83
N ILE A 184 14.27 0.52 14.94
CA ILE A 184 13.27 1.05 14.01
C ILE A 184 11.91 0.87 14.68
N LYS A 185 11.33 1.97 15.21
CA LYS A 185 10.12 1.97 16.04
C LYS A 185 8.89 2.56 15.35
N ILE A 186 9.03 2.92 14.07
CA ILE A 186 7.90 3.43 13.30
C ILE A 186 6.89 2.31 13.03
N PRO A 187 5.58 2.63 12.97
CA PRO A 187 4.54 1.66 12.67
C PRO A 187 4.80 0.89 11.39
N ILE A 188 4.50 -0.40 11.41
CA ILE A 188 4.61 -1.29 10.24
C ILE A 188 3.20 -1.76 9.89
N SER A 189 2.78 -1.48 8.65
CA SER A 189 1.52 -1.95 8.08
C SER A 189 1.82 -3.05 7.04
N PRO A 190 1.68 -4.34 7.39
CA PRO A 190 1.83 -5.43 6.43
C PRO A 190 0.89 -5.29 5.26
N GLY A 191 1.45 -5.44 4.05
CA GLY A 191 0.71 -5.46 2.81
C GLY A 191 0.00 -6.80 2.61
N ILE A 192 -1.32 -6.78 2.47
CA ILE A 192 -2.16 -7.95 2.24
C ILE A 192 -2.75 -7.87 0.83
N LEU A 193 -2.53 -8.90 0.04
CA LEU A 193 -3.01 -8.99 -1.34
C LEU A 193 -4.04 -10.13 -1.47
N PRO A 194 -5.34 -9.83 -1.60
CA PRO A 194 -6.33 -10.84 -1.94
C PRO A 194 -6.11 -11.36 -3.37
N ILE A 195 -5.96 -12.68 -3.52
CA ILE A 195 -5.69 -13.31 -4.82
C ILE A 195 -7.01 -13.58 -5.55
N SER A 196 -7.22 -12.97 -6.72
CA SER A 196 -8.33 -13.31 -7.62
C SER A 196 -7.87 -14.07 -8.87
N ASP A 197 -6.61 -13.90 -9.25
CA ASP A 197 -6.01 -14.51 -10.43
C ASP A 197 -4.55 -14.88 -10.09
N ILE A 198 -4.33 -16.15 -9.83
CA ILE A 198 -3.01 -16.66 -9.44
C ILE A 198 -1.96 -16.46 -10.54
N LYS A 199 -2.35 -16.46 -11.83
CA LYS A 199 -1.43 -16.25 -12.95
C LYS A 199 -0.89 -14.82 -12.97
N LYS A 200 -1.77 -13.84 -12.72
CA LYS A 200 -1.36 -12.44 -12.59
C LYS A 200 -0.51 -12.22 -11.35
N VAL A 201 -0.89 -12.80 -10.21
CA VAL A 201 -0.10 -12.70 -8.98
C VAL A 201 1.29 -13.30 -9.16
N LYS A 202 1.44 -14.44 -9.84
CA LYS A 202 2.74 -15.01 -10.21
C LYS A 202 3.61 -14.08 -11.04
N TYR A 203 3.01 -13.38 -11.99
CA TYR A 203 3.73 -12.39 -12.79
C TYR A 203 4.24 -11.23 -11.92
N PHE A 204 3.38 -10.66 -11.09
CA PHE A 204 3.77 -9.57 -10.18
C PHE A 204 4.75 -10.02 -9.11
N ALA A 205 4.62 -11.25 -8.57
CA ALA A 205 5.54 -11.82 -7.61
C ALA A 205 6.99 -11.79 -8.10
N LYS A 206 7.21 -12.14 -9.37
CA LYS A 206 8.54 -12.07 -9.98
C LYS A 206 9.09 -10.64 -10.07
N LEU A 207 8.23 -9.65 -10.29
CA LEU A 207 8.63 -8.24 -10.37
C LEU A 207 8.94 -7.65 -8.99
N CYS A 208 8.17 -8.06 -7.98
CA CYS A 208 8.27 -7.53 -6.62
C CYS A 208 9.26 -8.32 -5.74
N GLY A 209 9.75 -9.47 -6.20
CA GLY A 209 10.59 -10.36 -5.41
C GLY A 209 9.82 -11.11 -4.31
N SER A 210 8.50 -11.26 -4.45
CA SER A 210 7.66 -11.96 -3.49
C SER A 210 7.51 -13.44 -3.85
N THR A 211 7.43 -14.30 -2.83
CA THR A 211 7.25 -15.74 -2.98
C THR A 211 5.78 -16.12 -2.79
N ILE A 212 5.26 -16.99 -3.64
CA ILE A 212 3.95 -17.61 -3.45
C ILE A 212 4.16 -19.00 -2.87
N PRO A 213 3.64 -19.32 -1.66
CA PRO A 213 3.70 -20.63 -1.08
C PRO A 213 3.07 -21.70 -1.99
N VAL A 214 3.70 -22.87 -2.05
CA VAL A 214 3.25 -23.97 -2.93
C VAL A 214 1.83 -24.42 -2.61
N GLU A 215 1.42 -24.33 -1.36
CA GLU A 215 0.07 -24.67 -0.89
C GLU A 215 -0.98 -23.74 -1.47
N ILE A 216 -0.71 -22.43 -1.50
CA ILE A 216 -1.58 -21.42 -2.12
C ILE A 216 -1.67 -21.70 -3.62
N GLU A 217 -0.53 -21.90 -4.27
CA GLU A 217 -0.50 -22.18 -5.71
C GLU A 217 -1.33 -23.41 -6.07
N LYS A 218 -1.17 -24.51 -5.34
CA LYS A 218 -1.95 -25.76 -5.56
C LYS A 218 -3.44 -25.56 -5.33
N ALA A 219 -3.82 -24.78 -4.29
CA ALA A 219 -5.22 -24.52 -3.99
C ALA A 219 -5.91 -23.81 -5.16
N PHE A 220 -5.26 -22.81 -5.76
CA PHE A 220 -5.79 -22.09 -6.92
C PHE A 220 -5.79 -22.92 -8.21
N LEU A 221 -4.81 -23.82 -8.40
CA LEU A 221 -4.80 -24.73 -9.56
C LEU A 221 -5.98 -25.71 -9.54
N ASN A 222 -6.42 -26.15 -8.35
CA ASN A 222 -7.56 -27.06 -8.21
C ASN A 222 -8.90 -26.46 -8.60
N ILE A 223 -9.01 -25.13 -8.68
CA ILE A 223 -10.23 -24.39 -9.02
C ILE A 223 -10.05 -23.56 -10.30
N GLU A 224 -9.04 -23.88 -11.11
CA GLU A 224 -8.76 -23.16 -12.34
C GLU A 224 -9.98 -23.12 -13.27
N GLY A 225 -10.32 -21.91 -13.77
CA GLY A 225 -11.47 -21.69 -14.62
C GLY A 225 -12.78 -21.37 -13.87
N ASN A 226 -12.76 -21.27 -12.55
CA ASN A 226 -13.87 -20.81 -11.73
C ASN A 226 -13.49 -19.53 -11.00
N ASP A 227 -13.82 -18.37 -11.60
CA ASP A 227 -13.43 -17.05 -11.09
C ASP A 227 -14.06 -16.74 -9.73
N ASP A 228 -15.34 -17.12 -9.52
CA ASP A 228 -16.02 -16.91 -8.23
C ASP A 228 -15.35 -17.70 -7.11
N ALA A 229 -15.02 -18.98 -7.36
CA ALA A 229 -14.29 -19.80 -6.40
C ALA A 229 -12.89 -19.25 -6.12
N ALA A 230 -12.22 -18.66 -7.12
CA ALA A 230 -10.90 -18.05 -6.95
C ALA A 230 -10.99 -16.79 -6.07
N GLU A 231 -11.99 -15.94 -6.27
CA GLU A 231 -12.21 -14.78 -5.41
C GLU A 231 -12.52 -15.16 -3.97
N ASP A 232 -13.42 -16.11 -3.75
CA ASP A 232 -13.78 -16.57 -2.40
C ASP A 232 -12.58 -17.21 -1.70
N LEU A 233 -11.78 -18.01 -2.41
CA LEU A 233 -10.55 -18.59 -1.87
C LEU A 233 -9.53 -17.51 -1.51
N GLY A 234 -9.34 -16.50 -2.37
CA GLY A 234 -8.44 -15.38 -2.12
C GLY A 234 -8.85 -14.54 -0.91
N VAL A 235 -10.15 -14.33 -0.72
CA VAL A 235 -10.70 -13.67 0.47
C VAL A 235 -10.41 -14.52 1.72
N GLN A 236 -10.62 -15.83 1.68
CA GLN A 236 -10.36 -16.72 2.80
C GLN A 236 -8.88 -16.72 3.22
N PHE A 237 -7.95 -16.79 2.25
CA PHE A 237 -6.52 -16.70 2.54
C PHE A 237 -6.14 -15.35 3.17
N ALA A 238 -6.69 -14.24 2.67
CA ALA A 238 -6.40 -12.93 3.24
C ALA A 238 -6.96 -12.80 4.67
N ILE A 239 -8.17 -13.29 4.94
CA ILE A 239 -8.76 -13.33 6.28
C ILE A 239 -7.90 -14.15 7.23
N GLN A 240 -7.53 -15.38 6.85
CA GLN A 240 -6.69 -16.24 7.68
C GLN A 240 -5.34 -15.59 7.98
N GLN A 241 -4.72 -14.98 6.97
CA GLN A 241 -3.45 -14.27 7.13
C GLN A 241 -3.56 -13.13 8.14
N ILE A 242 -4.61 -12.31 8.05
CA ILE A 242 -4.86 -11.21 8.97
C ILE A 242 -5.14 -11.74 10.39
N ASP A 243 -5.99 -12.77 10.54
CA ASP A 243 -6.29 -13.36 11.84
C ASP A 243 -5.03 -13.86 12.56
N ASP A 244 -4.17 -14.58 11.85
CA ASP A 244 -2.92 -15.08 12.40
C ASP A 244 -2.01 -13.93 12.85
N LEU A 245 -1.89 -12.85 12.06
CA LEU A 245 -1.08 -11.68 12.38
C LEU A 245 -1.67 -10.85 13.54
N LEU A 246 -3.00 -10.77 13.65
CA LEU A 246 -3.68 -10.13 14.80
C LEU A 246 -3.36 -10.87 16.10
N ASN A 247 -3.33 -12.21 16.09
CA ASN A 247 -2.97 -13.03 17.25
C ASN A 247 -1.50 -12.82 17.68
N GLU A 248 -0.64 -12.39 16.76
CA GLU A 248 0.77 -12.04 17.00
C GLU A 248 0.98 -10.54 17.32
N GLY A 249 -0.11 -9.80 17.54
CA GLY A 249 -0.09 -8.41 17.98
C GLY A 249 0.16 -7.39 16.86
N ILE A 250 -0.04 -7.74 15.59
CA ILE A 250 -0.08 -6.79 14.48
C ILE A 250 -1.53 -6.38 14.29
N ASP A 251 -1.83 -5.09 14.40
CA ASP A 251 -3.18 -4.54 14.35
C ASP A 251 -3.42 -3.53 13.22
N ASN A 252 -2.38 -3.16 12.48
CA ASN A 252 -2.45 -2.29 11.31
C ASN A 252 -2.13 -3.07 10.03
N PHE A 253 -2.91 -2.87 8.96
CA PHE A 253 -2.75 -3.57 7.69
C PHE A 253 -2.91 -2.63 6.51
N HIS A 254 -2.26 -2.95 5.39
CA HIS A 254 -2.42 -2.25 4.13
C HIS A 254 -3.01 -3.20 3.08
N LEU A 255 -4.26 -2.98 2.66
CA LEU A 255 -4.96 -3.86 1.72
C LEU A 255 -4.75 -3.39 0.28
N TYR A 256 -4.11 -4.21 -0.53
CA TYR A 256 -3.96 -4.00 -1.97
C TYR A 256 -5.27 -4.35 -2.68
N THR A 257 -6.11 -3.35 -2.95
CA THR A 257 -7.46 -3.59 -3.49
C THR A 257 -7.46 -4.07 -4.93
N LEU A 258 -6.42 -3.76 -5.71
CA LEU A 258 -6.38 -3.92 -7.17
C LEU A 258 -7.62 -3.33 -7.86
N ASN A 259 -8.23 -2.30 -7.26
CA ASN A 259 -9.50 -1.69 -7.62
C ASN A 259 -10.69 -2.70 -7.60
N ARG A 260 -10.59 -3.78 -6.79
CA ARG A 260 -11.64 -4.80 -6.61
C ARG A 260 -12.26 -4.65 -5.22
N GLY A 261 -13.20 -3.72 -5.11
CA GLY A 261 -13.80 -3.36 -3.82
C GLY A 261 -14.57 -4.51 -3.17
N ASP A 262 -15.21 -5.40 -3.94
CA ASP A 262 -16.04 -6.48 -3.38
C ASP A 262 -15.23 -7.49 -2.56
N MET A 263 -14.04 -7.89 -3.02
CA MET A 263 -13.16 -8.77 -2.25
C MET A 263 -12.68 -8.09 -0.97
N THR A 264 -12.25 -6.84 -1.10
CA THR A 264 -11.78 -6.03 0.04
C THR A 264 -12.91 -5.81 1.05
N ARG A 265 -14.13 -5.53 0.58
CA ARG A 265 -15.33 -5.42 1.42
C ARG A 265 -15.60 -6.68 2.21
N LYS A 266 -15.60 -7.87 1.57
CA LYS A 266 -15.78 -9.16 2.26
C LYS A 266 -14.77 -9.36 3.40
N ILE A 267 -13.50 -8.99 3.17
CA ILE A 267 -12.45 -9.07 4.19
C ILE A 267 -12.77 -8.13 5.35
N ILE A 268 -13.07 -6.87 5.08
CA ILE A 268 -13.36 -5.87 6.13
C ILE A 268 -14.59 -6.26 6.94
N GLU A 269 -15.68 -6.66 6.27
CA GLU A 269 -16.93 -7.09 6.91
C GLU A 269 -16.72 -8.27 7.87
N HIS A 270 -15.81 -9.19 7.56
CA HIS A 270 -15.46 -10.30 8.46
C HIS A 270 -14.95 -9.80 9.81
N PHE A 271 -14.09 -8.80 9.83
CA PHE A 271 -13.50 -8.27 11.06
C PHE A 271 -14.39 -7.25 11.79
N GLU A 272 -15.32 -6.58 11.09
CA GLU A 272 -16.25 -5.64 11.70
C GLU A 272 -17.49 -6.29 12.28
N ALA A 273 -17.93 -7.43 11.77
CA ALA A 273 -19.13 -8.12 12.22
C ALA A 273 -19.20 -8.38 13.73
N PRO A 274 -18.13 -8.81 14.43
CA PRO A 274 -18.15 -8.98 15.88
C PRO A 274 -18.32 -7.66 16.65
N ASN A 275 -17.81 -6.55 16.12
CA ASN A 275 -17.89 -5.23 16.76
C ASN A 275 -19.31 -4.63 16.64
N ARG A 276 -20.01 -4.83 15.53
CA ARG A 276 -21.41 -4.39 15.39
C ARG A 276 -22.34 -5.08 16.37
N ILE A 277 -22.16 -6.36 16.65
CA ILE A 277 -22.96 -7.11 17.64
C ILE A 277 -22.73 -6.58 19.05
N LYS A 278 -21.51 -6.18 19.42
CA LYS A 278 -21.21 -5.60 20.73
C LYS A 278 -21.80 -4.20 20.89
N THR A 279 -21.82 -3.37 19.87
CA THR A 279 -22.38 -2.01 19.91
C THR A 279 -23.90 -2.05 20.04
N VAL A 280 -24.58 -2.87 19.24
CA VAL A 280 -26.06 -3.05 19.32
C VAL A 280 -26.46 -3.63 20.68
N SER A 281 -25.70 -4.57 21.23
CA SER A 281 -26.01 -5.14 22.56
C SER A 281 -25.75 -4.18 23.73
N SER A 282 -24.86 -3.18 23.57
CA SER A 282 -24.63 -2.12 24.56
C SER A 282 -25.69 -1.03 24.50
N GLU A 283 -26.18 -0.68 23.32
CA GLU A 283 -27.29 0.28 23.16
C GLU A 283 -28.65 -0.28 23.62
N MET A 284 -28.89 -1.59 23.40
CA MET A 284 -30.11 -2.26 23.92
C MET A 284 -30.10 -2.46 25.44
N LYS A 285 -28.94 -2.35 26.12
CA LYS A 285 -28.84 -2.41 27.58
C LYS A 285 -28.90 -1.02 28.24
N ALA A 286 -28.83 0.05 27.45
CA ALA A 286 -28.90 1.42 27.95
C ALA A 286 -30.27 2.10 27.68
N SER A 287 -31.20 1.39 27.09
CA SER A 287 -32.63 1.76 26.92
C SER A 287 -33.50 0.88 27.83
#